data_6aff696a3b8037654dad0160eab7c340
#
_entry.id   6aff696a3b8037654dad0160eab7c340
#
_cell.length_a   1.000
_cell.length_b   1.000
_cell.length_c   1.000
_cell.angle_alpha   90.00
_cell.angle_beta   90.00
_cell.angle_gamma   90.00
#
_symmetry.space_group_name_H-M   'P 1'
#
loop_
_entity.id
_entity.type
_entity.pdbx_description
1 polymer ?
#
loop_
_entity_poly.entity_id
_entity_poly.type
_entity_poly.pdbx_seq_one_letter_code
_entity_poly.pdbx_strand_id
1 'polypeptide(L)'
;MRKHLKILLITLLAFSATSCSVLWGLRHFELKKAEIVQFDISGAEVVMTIRNKSLFKVTLVDGVLGAYDGGQLVGEVFVKEPVVLPGCKTSTVTLNVGLRFSSPLAALRALNTLTKTPERLTISGYGEGKVLCFSKKIVRENVPISKFISIFGTPSKYFSGHSL
;
A
#
# COMPACT_ATOMS: atom_id res chain seq x y z
N MET A 1 -13.32 42.69 22.91
CA MET A 1 -13.28 41.27 23.25
C MET A 1 -13.98 40.36 22.25
N ARG A 2 -15.26 40.58 21.86
CA ARG A 2 -15.97 39.68 20.93
C ARG A 2 -15.36 39.54 19.53
N LYS A 3 -14.72 40.58 18.96
CA LYS A 3 -14.10 40.54 17.62
C LYS A 3 -12.86 39.68 17.57
N HIS A 4 -12.01 39.75 18.59
CA HIS A 4 -10.78 38.95 18.66
C HIS A 4 -11.06 37.45 18.90
N LEU A 5 -12.13 37.13 19.63
CA LEU A 5 -12.55 35.76 19.85
C LEU A 5 -13.08 35.12 18.54
N LYS A 6 -13.80 35.87 17.71
CA LYS A 6 -14.27 35.39 16.38
C LYS A 6 -13.10 35.13 15.42
N ILE A 7 -12.10 36.03 15.41
CA ILE A 7 -10.90 35.86 14.59
C ILE A 7 -10.10 34.64 15.04
N LEU A 8 -9.92 34.44 16.35
CA LEU A 8 -9.26 33.28 16.91
C LEU A 8 -9.99 31.97 16.53
N LEU A 9 -11.32 31.97 16.59
CA LEU A 9 -12.13 30.81 16.24
C LEU A 9 -12.03 30.46 14.73
N ILE A 10 -12.03 31.48 13.87
CA ILE A 10 -11.92 31.30 12.41
C ILE A 10 -10.51 30.81 12.03
N THR A 11 -9.45 31.34 12.66
CA THR A 11 -8.09 30.86 12.42
C THR A 11 -7.90 29.44 12.92
N LEU A 12 -8.50 29.06 14.06
CA LEU A 12 -8.45 27.69 14.57
C LEU A 12 -9.19 26.71 13.65
N LEU A 13 -10.35 27.11 13.10
CA LEU A 13 -11.10 26.31 12.13
C LEU A 13 -10.36 26.18 10.78
N ALA A 14 -9.74 27.26 10.30
CA ALA A 14 -8.96 27.24 9.07
C ALA A 14 -7.71 26.35 9.20
N PHE A 15 -7.07 26.36 10.38
CA PHE A 15 -5.92 25.51 10.68
C PHE A 15 -6.30 24.03 10.74
N SER A 16 -7.49 23.69 11.23
CA SER A 16 -7.97 22.31 11.26
C SER A 16 -8.32 21.75 9.88
N ALA A 17 -8.85 22.60 8.98
CA ALA A 17 -9.24 22.17 7.63
C ALA A 17 -8.01 21.92 6.70
N THR A 18 -6.93 22.68 6.86
CA THR A 18 -5.70 22.50 6.06
C THR A 18 -4.84 21.37 6.55
N SER A 19 -4.87 21.03 7.84
CA SER A 19 -4.05 19.95 8.41
C SER A 19 -4.50 18.55 7.99
N CYS A 20 -5.79 18.33 7.73
CA CYS A 20 -6.29 17.00 7.36
C CYS A 20 -5.80 16.49 6.00
N SER A 21 -5.59 17.37 5.01
CA SER A 21 -5.10 16.95 3.69
C SER A 21 -3.59 16.68 3.67
N VAL A 22 -2.83 17.33 4.53
CA VAL A 22 -1.37 17.20 4.65
C VAL A 22 -0.98 15.92 5.40
N LEU A 23 -1.78 15.47 6.35
CA LEU A 23 -1.52 14.29 7.19
C LEU A 23 -1.66 12.95 6.44
N TRP A 24 -2.37 12.92 5.31
CA TRP A 24 -2.71 11.70 4.59
C TRP A 24 -2.01 11.52 3.25
N GLY A 25 -1.06 12.36 2.92
CA GLY A 25 -0.27 12.17 1.71
C GLY A 25 0.71 11.01 1.88
N LEU A 26 0.88 10.17 0.84
CA LEU A 26 1.92 9.13 0.76
C LEU A 26 3.34 9.69 1.00
N ARG A 27 3.50 11.01 0.93
CA ARG A 27 4.76 11.75 1.20
C ARG A 27 5.26 11.61 2.65
N HIS A 28 4.40 11.21 3.59
CA HIS A 28 4.77 11.02 4.99
C HIS A 28 5.29 9.62 5.29
N PHE A 29 5.21 8.70 4.34
CA PHE A 29 5.73 7.36 4.47
C PHE A 29 6.93 7.17 3.56
N GLU A 30 7.99 6.61 4.14
CA GLU A 30 9.21 6.28 3.40
C GLU A 30 9.49 4.79 3.60
N LEU A 31 9.33 4.02 2.54
CA LEU A 31 9.70 2.62 2.53
C LEU A 31 11.23 2.53 2.46
N LYS A 32 11.85 1.97 3.48
CA LYS A 32 13.32 1.77 3.57
C LYS A 32 13.75 0.41 3.05
N LYS A 33 12.97 -0.62 3.37
CA LYS A 33 13.24 -2.00 2.97
C LYS A 33 11.92 -2.74 2.87
N ALA A 34 11.84 -3.67 1.92
CA ALA A 34 10.77 -4.67 1.85
C ALA A 34 11.40 -6.01 1.49
N GLU A 35 10.95 -7.08 2.13
CA GLU A 35 11.46 -8.43 1.96
C GLU A 35 10.30 -9.43 2.09
N ILE A 36 10.18 -10.33 1.13
CA ILE A 36 9.22 -11.44 1.20
C ILE A 36 9.91 -12.56 1.95
N VAL A 37 9.43 -12.88 3.15
CA VAL A 37 9.99 -13.93 4.01
C VAL A 37 9.31 -15.28 3.81
N GLN A 38 8.03 -15.25 3.45
CA GLN A 38 7.26 -16.44 3.13
C GLN A 38 6.34 -16.17 1.95
N PHE A 39 6.24 -17.15 1.06
CA PHE A 39 5.36 -17.09 -0.09
C PHE A 39 4.76 -18.48 -0.35
N ASP A 40 3.43 -18.53 -0.47
CA ASP A 40 2.68 -19.69 -0.88
C ASP A 40 1.52 -19.31 -1.81
N ILE A 41 0.78 -20.30 -2.29
CA ILE A 41 -0.33 -20.08 -3.23
C ILE A 41 -1.50 -19.29 -2.59
N SER A 42 -1.58 -19.26 -1.26
CA SER A 42 -2.65 -18.58 -0.50
C SER A 42 -2.25 -17.19 -0.03
N GLY A 43 -0.96 -16.85 -0.09
CA GLY A 43 -0.50 -15.55 0.38
C GLY A 43 1.00 -15.39 0.48
N ALA A 44 1.38 -14.28 1.08
CA ALA A 44 2.75 -13.95 1.37
C ALA A 44 2.87 -13.22 2.70
N GLU A 45 4.01 -13.40 3.35
CA GLU A 45 4.44 -12.60 4.47
C GLU A 45 5.54 -11.65 4.02
N VAL A 46 5.28 -10.35 4.14
CA VAL A 46 6.20 -9.29 3.71
C VAL A 46 6.66 -8.51 4.93
N VAL A 47 7.94 -8.54 5.20
CA VAL A 47 8.57 -7.71 6.23
C VAL A 47 9.00 -6.39 5.61
N MET A 48 8.49 -5.29 6.16
CA MET A 48 8.77 -3.95 5.65
C MET A 48 9.34 -3.07 6.75
N THR A 49 10.40 -2.34 6.42
CA THR A 49 10.91 -1.25 7.25
C THR A 49 10.39 0.06 6.69
N ILE A 50 9.48 0.70 7.42
CA ILE A 50 8.79 1.92 6.99
C ILE A 50 9.05 3.02 8.02
N ARG A 51 9.42 4.20 7.53
CA ARG A 51 9.47 5.42 8.32
C ARG A 51 8.17 6.19 8.17
N ASN A 52 7.44 6.33 9.27
CA ASN A 52 6.29 7.22 9.35
C ASN A 52 6.77 8.59 9.84
N LYS A 53 6.76 9.58 8.97
CA LYS A 53 7.17 10.97 9.26
C LYS A 53 6.04 11.80 9.88
N SER A 54 4.81 11.27 9.91
CA SER A 54 3.68 11.95 10.55
C SER A 54 3.80 11.86 12.07
N LEU A 55 3.23 12.83 12.76
CA LEU A 55 3.17 12.86 14.23
C LEU A 55 2.30 11.74 14.81
N PHE A 56 1.39 11.19 14.00
CA PHE A 56 0.37 10.28 14.48
C PHE A 56 0.65 8.84 14.06
N LYS A 57 0.18 7.92 14.88
CA LYS A 57 0.04 6.51 14.56
C LYS A 57 -0.92 6.35 13.38
N VAL A 58 -0.51 5.58 12.36
CA VAL A 58 -1.35 5.20 11.23
C VAL A 58 -1.56 3.70 11.26
N THR A 59 -2.79 3.26 11.11
CA THR A 59 -3.13 1.84 10.97
C THR A 59 -3.59 1.60 9.53
N LEU A 60 -2.90 0.75 8.79
CA LEU A 60 -3.41 0.17 7.55
C LEU A 60 -4.46 -0.87 7.96
N VAL A 61 -5.73 -0.58 7.65
CA VAL A 61 -6.87 -1.41 8.12
C VAL A 61 -7.24 -2.44 7.08
N ASP A 62 -7.23 -2.05 5.82
CA ASP A 62 -7.65 -2.87 4.69
C ASP A 62 -6.93 -2.43 3.41
N GLY A 63 -6.87 -3.32 2.44
CA GLY A 63 -6.32 -3.03 1.13
C GLY A 63 -6.50 -4.20 0.19
N VAL A 64 -6.89 -3.89 -1.04
CA VAL A 64 -7.02 -4.86 -2.13
C VAL A 64 -6.38 -4.27 -3.38
N LEU A 65 -5.52 -5.05 -4.01
CA LEU A 65 -4.88 -4.73 -5.27
C LEU A 65 -5.17 -5.85 -6.27
N GLY A 66 -5.92 -5.54 -7.31
CA GLY A 66 -6.17 -6.45 -8.43
C GLY A 66 -5.12 -6.24 -9.52
N ALA A 67 -4.59 -7.32 -10.05
CA ALA A 67 -3.74 -7.34 -11.23
C ALA A 67 -4.56 -7.67 -12.47
N TYR A 68 -4.37 -6.91 -13.54
CA TYR A 68 -5.13 -7.02 -14.79
C TYR A 68 -4.17 -7.19 -15.98
N ASP A 69 -4.46 -8.14 -16.86
CA ASP A 69 -3.79 -8.34 -18.16
C ASP A 69 -4.79 -8.01 -19.28
N GLY A 70 -4.53 -6.92 -19.99
CA GLY A 70 -5.42 -6.47 -21.06
C GLY A 70 -6.85 -6.18 -20.57
N GLY A 71 -7.01 -5.69 -19.34
CA GLY A 71 -8.31 -5.39 -18.72
C GLY A 71 -9.01 -6.58 -18.05
N GLN A 72 -8.47 -7.80 -18.14
CA GLN A 72 -8.99 -8.98 -17.46
C GLN A 72 -8.31 -9.15 -16.10
N LEU A 73 -9.09 -9.34 -15.05
CA LEU A 73 -8.57 -9.63 -13.71
C LEU A 73 -7.88 -11.00 -13.72
N VAL A 74 -6.61 -11.03 -13.38
CA VAL A 74 -5.83 -12.27 -13.25
C VAL A 74 -5.68 -12.72 -11.81
N GLY A 75 -5.68 -11.79 -10.88
CA GLY A 75 -5.62 -12.11 -9.46
C GLY A 75 -5.68 -10.87 -8.58
N GLU A 76 -5.83 -11.09 -7.29
CA GLU A 76 -5.92 -10.06 -6.27
C GLU A 76 -4.97 -10.35 -5.12
N VAL A 77 -4.41 -9.31 -4.56
CA VAL A 77 -3.68 -9.31 -3.30
C VAL A 77 -4.48 -8.50 -2.29
N PHE A 78 -4.70 -9.03 -1.11
CA PHE A 78 -5.44 -8.34 -0.06
C PHE A 78 -4.75 -8.45 1.29
N VAL A 79 -4.91 -7.42 2.12
CA VAL A 79 -4.38 -7.38 3.48
C VAL A 79 -5.20 -8.31 4.36
N LYS A 80 -4.55 -9.26 5.05
CA LYS A 80 -5.23 -10.21 5.96
C LYS A 80 -5.47 -9.60 7.35
N GLU A 81 -4.54 -8.77 7.81
CA GLU A 81 -4.55 -8.21 9.17
C GLU A 81 -4.12 -6.75 9.16
N PRO A 82 -4.72 -5.92 10.02
CA PRO A 82 -4.32 -4.52 10.15
C PRO A 82 -2.87 -4.36 10.59
N VAL A 83 -2.15 -3.40 10.01
CA VAL A 83 -0.77 -3.10 10.35
C VAL A 83 -0.66 -1.71 10.95
N VAL A 84 0.02 -1.60 12.09
CA VAL A 84 0.20 -0.34 12.83
C VAL A 84 1.57 0.25 12.55
N LEU A 85 1.60 1.51 12.12
CA LEU A 85 2.79 2.31 11.88
C LEU A 85 2.85 3.44 12.91
N PRO A 86 3.68 3.34 13.96
CA PRO A 86 3.84 4.40 14.96
C PRO A 86 4.26 5.72 14.34
N GLY A 87 3.80 6.85 14.89
CA GLY A 87 4.17 8.18 14.43
C GLY A 87 5.64 8.53 14.72
N CYS A 88 6.24 9.36 13.89
CA CYS A 88 7.61 9.87 14.02
C CYS A 88 8.70 8.79 14.17
N LYS A 89 8.44 7.56 13.74
CA LYS A 89 9.35 6.42 13.92
C LYS A 89 9.60 5.67 12.62
N THR A 90 10.75 5.02 12.59
CA THR A 90 11.05 3.91 11.67
C THR A 90 10.68 2.62 12.38
N SER A 91 9.84 1.82 11.76
CA SER A 91 9.36 0.56 12.32
C SER A 91 9.52 -0.55 11.31
N THR A 92 9.89 -1.73 11.78
CA THR A 92 9.80 -2.97 10.99
C THR A 92 8.47 -3.62 11.32
N VAL A 93 7.67 -3.84 10.30
CA VAL A 93 6.32 -4.41 10.40
C VAL A 93 6.19 -5.59 9.46
N THR A 94 5.42 -6.57 9.88
CA THR A 94 5.03 -7.71 9.05
C THR A 94 3.66 -7.45 8.46
N LEU A 95 3.55 -7.52 7.15
CA LEU A 95 2.32 -7.44 6.39
C LEU A 95 1.95 -8.82 5.87
N ASN A 96 0.89 -9.39 6.41
CA ASN A 96 0.31 -10.64 5.94
C ASN A 96 -0.69 -10.34 4.81
N VAL A 97 -0.39 -10.82 3.60
CA VAL A 97 -1.26 -10.64 2.44
C VAL A 97 -1.81 -11.98 1.98
N GLY A 98 -3.07 -11.97 1.57
CA GLY A 98 -3.70 -13.08 0.88
C GLY A 98 -3.58 -12.92 -0.62
N LEU A 99 -3.49 -14.03 -1.34
CA LEU A 99 -3.52 -14.09 -2.79
C LEU A 99 -4.78 -14.82 -3.23
N ARG A 100 -5.44 -14.28 -4.24
CA ARG A 100 -6.58 -14.91 -4.89
C ARG A 100 -6.43 -14.78 -6.39
N PHE A 101 -6.36 -15.90 -7.08
CA PHE A 101 -6.35 -15.93 -8.53
C PHE A 101 -7.75 -16.19 -9.07
N SER A 102 -8.09 -15.57 -10.21
CA SER A 102 -9.38 -15.78 -10.87
C SER A 102 -9.53 -17.22 -11.41
N SER A 103 -8.41 -17.87 -11.76
CA SER A 103 -8.33 -19.28 -12.10
C SER A 103 -6.87 -19.76 -12.06
N PRO A 104 -6.59 -21.07 -12.03
CA PRO A 104 -5.23 -21.60 -12.14
C PRO A 104 -4.53 -21.17 -13.43
N LEU A 105 -5.29 -21.12 -14.53
CA LEU A 105 -4.77 -20.65 -15.83
C LEU A 105 -4.43 -19.15 -15.80
N ALA A 106 -5.21 -18.35 -15.08
CA ALA A 106 -4.92 -16.93 -14.88
C ALA A 106 -3.62 -16.72 -14.09
N ALA A 107 -3.36 -17.55 -13.08
CA ALA A 107 -2.11 -17.51 -12.34
C ALA A 107 -0.89 -17.78 -13.25
N LEU A 108 -0.94 -18.81 -14.08
CA LEU A 108 0.11 -19.13 -15.05
C LEU A 108 0.28 -18.00 -16.08
N ARG A 109 -0.82 -17.44 -16.57
CA ARG A 109 -0.80 -16.31 -17.50
C ARG A 109 -0.17 -15.08 -16.85
N ALA A 110 -0.53 -14.75 -15.62
CA ALA A 110 0.05 -13.63 -14.89
C ALA A 110 1.57 -13.77 -14.72
N LEU A 111 2.05 -14.97 -14.35
CA LEU A 111 3.49 -15.25 -14.24
C LEU A 111 4.21 -15.10 -15.57
N ASN A 112 3.63 -15.65 -16.66
CA ASN A 112 4.21 -15.53 -17.99
C ASN A 112 4.25 -14.07 -18.49
N THR A 113 3.18 -13.30 -18.25
CA THR A 113 3.12 -11.88 -18.61
C THR A 113 4.10 -11.07 -17.77
N LEU A 114 4.21 -11.34 -16.47
CA LEU A 114 5.15 -10.66 -15.59
C LEU A 114 6.62 -10.86 -16.01
N THR A 115 6.94 -12.03 -16.53
CA THR A 115 8.32 -12.35 -16.97
C THR A 115 8.65 -11.87 -18.37
N LYS A 116 7.70 -11.86 -19.29
CA LYS A 116 7.93 -11.54 -20.71
C LYS A 116 7.53 -10.13 -21.11
N THR A 117 6.40 -9.66 -20.63
CA THR A 117 5.78 -8.39 -21.04
C THR A 117 5.13 -7.68 -19.83
N PRO A 118 5.93 -7.31 -18.80
CA PRO A 118 5.38 -6.74 -17.57
C PRO A 118 4.60 -5.43 -17.78
N GLU A 119 4.86 -4.72 -18.86
CA GLU A 119 4.14 -3.49 -19.25
C GLU A 119 2.66 -3.70 -19.56
N ARG A 120 2.25 -4.92 -19.87
CA ARG A 120 0.84 -5.27 -20.11
C ARG A 120 0.04 -5.41 -18.84
N LEU A 121 0.72 -5.63 -17.72
CA LEU A 121 0.05 -5.76 -16.43
C LEU A 121 -0.19 -4.38 -15.81
N THR A 122 -1.44 -4.16 -15.44
CA THR A 122 -1.85 -2.99 -14.68
C THR A 122 -2.39 -3.40 -13.32
N ILE A 123 -2.27 -2.52 -12.36
CA ILE A 123 -2.76 -2.71 -11.00
C ILE A 123 -3.83 -1.67 -10.72
N SER A 124 -4.96 -2.12 -10.21
CA SER A 124 -6.02 -1.27 -9.68
C SER A 124 -6.43 -1.75 -8.31
N GLY A 125 -6.80 -0.83 -7.45
CA GLY A 125 -7.26 -1.22 -6.13
C GLY A 125 -7.28 -0.08 -5.15
N TYR A 126 -7.34 -0.42 -3.87
CA TYR A 126 -7.37 0.57 -2.80
C TYR A 126 -6.58 0.10 -1.58
N GLY A 127 -6.21 1.09 -0.77
CA GLY A 127 -5.76 0.90 0.60
C GLY A 127 -6.54 1.82 1.52
N GLU A 128 -6.94 1.31 2.68
CA GLU A 128 -7.60 2.08 3.72
C GLU A 128 -6.73 2.20 4.95
N GLY A 129 -6.46 3.45 5.33
CA GLY A 129 -5.70 3.76 6.52
C GLY A 129 -6.53 4.52 7.53
N LYS A 130 -6.24 4.35 8.82
CA LYS A 130 -6.87 5.02 9.93
C LYS A 130 -5.85 5.81 10.75
N VAL A 131 -6.19 7.07 11.05
CA VAL A 131 -5.42 7.95 11.94
C VAL A 131 -6.37 8.51 12.97
N LEU A 132 -6.10 8.25 14.25
CA LEU A 132 -7.00 8.59 15.34
C LEU A 132 -8.40 8.00 15.12
N CYS A 133 -9.42 8.86 14.94
CA CYS A 133 -10.81 8.49 14.64
C CYS A 133 -11.19 8.63 13.15
N PHE A 134 -10.24 9.06 12.29
CA PHE A 134 -10.52 9.26 10.87
C PHE A 134 -9.98 8.10 10.05
N SER A 135 -10.77 7.58 9.11
CA SER A 135 -10.32 6.66 8.08
C SER A 135 -10.32 7.32 6.70
N LYS A 136 -9.39 6.90 5.86
CA LYS A 136 -9.30 7.36 4.48
C LYS A 136 -8.95 6.19 3.57
N LYS A 137 -9.75 6.06 2.52
CA LYS A 137 -9.52 5.13 1.42
C LYS A 137 -8.82 5.85 0.27
N ILE A 138 -7.71 5.28 -0.18
CA ILE A 138 -6.94 5.76 -1.33
C ILE A 138 -7.13 4.76 -2.44
N VAL A 139 -7.70 5.18 -3.55
CA VAL A 139 -7.92 4.36 -4.74
C VAL A 139 -6.85 4.67 -5.79
N ARG A 140 -6.40 3.66 -6.48
CA ARG A 140 -5.53 3.76 -7.66
C ARG A 140 -6.08 2.88 -8.75
N GLU A 141 -6.06 3.36 -9.98
CA GLU A 141 -6.59 2.66 -11.14
C GLU A 141 -5.57 2.64 -12.27
N ASN A 142 -5.49 1.51 -12.94
CA ASN A 142 -4.67 1.33 -14.15
C ASN A 142 -3.20 1.76 -14.02
N VAL A 143 -2.60 1.50 -12.85
CA VAL A 143 -1.18 1.79 -12.62
C VAL A 143 -0.34 0.68 -13.25
N PRO A 144 0.58 0.98 -14.17
CA PRO A 144 1.48 -0.03 -14.73
C PRO A 144 2.27 -0.73 -13.64
N ILE A 145 2.40 -2.06 -13.71
CA ILE A 145 3.10 -2.84 -12.68
C ILE A 145 4.58 -2.43 -12.56
N SER A 146 5.17 -1.95 -13.65
CA SER A 146 6.55 -1.44 -13.65
C SER A 146 6.79 -0.32 -12.64
N LYS A 147 5.80 0.54 -12.42
CA LYS A 147 5.86 1.58 -11.38
C LYS A 147 5.81 0.99 -9.96
N PHE A 148 5.08 -0.12 -9.78
CA PHE A 148 5.05 -0.85 -8.51
C PHE A 148 6.38 -1.56 -8.24
N ILE A 149 6.91 -2.25 -9.24
CA ILE A 149 8.18 -2.99 -9.12
C ILE A 149 9.33 -2.04 -8.78
N SER A 150 9.34 -0.83 -9.33
CA SER A 150 10.39 0.16 -9.03
C SER A 150 10.42 0.58 -7.55
N ILE A 151 9.30 0.48 -6.83
CA ILE A 151 9.21 0.77 -5.39
C ILE A 151 9.79 -0.37 -4.56
N PHE A 152 9.60 -1.63 -4.99
CA PHE A 152 10.00 -2.83 -4.24
C PHE A 152 11.30 -3.47 -4.72
N GLY A 153 11.92 -2.93 -5.75
CA GLY A 153 13.10 -3.51 -6.41
C GLY A 153 12.75 -4.57 -7.46
N THR A 154 13.74 -4.96 -8.25
CA THR A 154 13.52 -5.91 -9.37
C THR A 154 13.17 -7.30 -8.83
N PRO A 155 12.13 -7.98 -9.32
CA PRO A 155 11.68 -9.30 -8.86
C PRO A 155 12.77 -10.38 -8.91
N SER A 156 13.78 -10.22 -9.79
CA SER A 156 14.87 -11.18 -9.97
C SER A 156 15.69 -11.44 -8.68
N LYS A 157 15.69 -10.53 -7.71
CA LYS A 157 16.35 -10.76 -6.42
C LYS A 157 15.55 -11.66 -5.47
N TYR A 158 14.26 -11.82 -5.69
CA TYR A 158 13.38 -12.58 -4.79
C TYR A 158 13.15 -14.02 -5.26
N PHE A 159 13.35 -14.29 -6.56
CA PHE A 159 13.15 -15.62 -7.14
C PHE A 159 14.44 -16.44 -7.34
N SER A 160 15.61 -15.89 -7.02
CA SER A 160 16.89 -16.60 -7.17
C SER A 160 17.27 -17.47 -5.96
N GLY A 161 16.40 -17.66 -5.00
CA GLY A 161 16.73 -18.26 -3.70
C GLY A 161 16.18 -19.66 -3.43
N HIS A 162 15.44 -20.31 -4.31
CA HIS A 162 15.01 -21.72 -4.14
C HIS A 162 15.00 -22.42 -5.49
N SER A 163 16.17 -22.94 -5.89
CA SER A 163 16.22 -24.11 -6.76
C SER A 163 15.83 -25.32 -5.91
N LEU A 164 14.73 -25.95 -6.30
CA LEU A 164 14.33 -27.28 -5.85
C LEU A 164 15.42 -28.31 -6.15
#